data_6e1a7d5aecc1b23f9e332d07496ab681
#
_entry.id   6e1a7d5aecc1b23f9e332d07496ab681
#
_cell.length_a   1.000
_cell.length_b   1.000
_cell.length_c   1.000
_cell.angle_alpha   90.00
_cell.angle_beta   90.00
_cell.angle_gamma   90.00
#
_symmetry.space_group_name_H-M   'P 1'
#
loop_
_entity.id
_entity.type
_entity.pdbx_description
1 polymer ?
#
loop_
_entity_poly.entity_id
_entity_poly.type
_entity_poly.pdbx_seq_one_letter_code
_entity_poly.pdbx_strand_id
1 'polypeptide(L)'
;MNHDKYINSVNLNQNTNFPYLVLNVINGNSYPRNPGFRVMHWHEDIQFIYVLDGKIEVVTLESRTVLHKGDGFFINKNVVHLVDKVDACHYNSFIFPDYFLRFYLGSPAEQIVSQITSLEDFPVFPIVNVKENIAVLNTLRKLSSLEQNKSVLYPYVVLSTLSVLWLEFCRSVQISEIEAHKKNSQITNRMAIFLQYIELHYPEDLTLESLAKSANVSKSECLRCFKTTLQTTPYKYLIEYRLSKAADLLKNTDKLIENIASEVGFHHISHFGKCFREKTGFSPSEYRENFYFMLKQ
;
A
#
# COMPACT_ATOMS: atom_id res chain seq x y z
N MET A 1 -24.68 2.35 -3.78
CA MET A 1 -23.85 1.20 -3.36
C MET A 1 -22.41 1.50 -3.73
N ASN A 2 -21.53 1.57 -2.75
CA ASN A 2 -20.17 2.10 -2.89
C ASN A 2 -19.27 1.19 -3.73
N HIS A 3 -18.90 1.69 -4.93
CA HIS A 3 -18.06 0.97 -5.89
C HIS A 3 -16.54 1.24 -5.78
N ASP A 4 -16.07 1.93 -4.74
CA ASP A 4 -14.76 2.59 -4.73
C ASP A 4 -13.71 1.91 -3.82
N LYS A 5 -13.66 0.56 -3.74
CA LYS A 5 -12.99 0.02 -2.57
C LYS A 5 -11.53 -0.44 -2.68
N TYR A 6 -10.93 -0.64 -3.88
CA TYR A 6 -9.64 -1.35 -3.91
C TYR A 6 -8.68 -0.87 -4.99
N ILE A 7 -7.54 -0.31 -4.58
CA ILE A 7 -6.50 0.23 -5.48
C ILE A 7 -5.12 -0.20 -5.00
N ASN A 8 -4.21 -0.46 -5.93
CA ASN A 8 -2.79 -0.41 -5.63
C ASN A 8 -2.40 1.05 -5.32
N SER A 9 -2.06 1.32 -4.09
CA SER A 9 -1.61 2.64 -3.65
C SER A 9 -0.11 2.73 -3.84
N VAL A 10 0.31 3.13 -5.04
CA VAL A 10 1.72 3.33 -5.35
C VAL A 10 2.29 4.41 -4.44
N ASN A 11 3.48 4.16 -3.90
CA ASN A 11 4.24 5.17 -3.18
C ASN A 11 4.49 6.39 -4.09
N LEU A 12 4.01 7.55 -3.69
CA LEU A 12 4.11 8.80 -4.48
C LEU A 12 5.56 9.19 -4.79
N ASN A 13 6.51 8.70 -4.00
CA ASN A 13 7.95 8.95 -4.17
C ASN A 13 8.68 7.78 -4.85
N GLN A 14 7.97 6.75 -5.35
CA GLN A 14 8.58 5.54 -5.94
C GLN A 14 9.58 5.84 -7.05
N ASN A 15 9.30 6.85 -7.87
CA ASN A 15 10.14 7.25 -9.00
C ASN A 15 11.12 8.39 -8.66
N THR A 16 11.32 8.69 -7.37
CA THR A 16 12.31 9.67 -6.92
C THR A 16 13.60 8.99 -6.51
N ASN A 17 14.67 9.78 -6.34
CA ASN A 17 15.94 9.29 -5.80
C ASN A 17 15.86 8.90 -4.32
N PHE A 18 14.73 9.17 -3.64
CA PHE A 18 14.51 8.85 -2.25
C PHE A 18 13.04 8.42 -2.03
N PRO A 19 12.70 7.16 -2.31
CA PRO A 19 11.33 6.63 -2.22
C PRO A 19 10.88 6.40 -0.76
N TYR A 20 11.03 7.40 0.07
CA TYR A 20 10.50 7.50 1.42
C TYR A 20 9.31 8.44 1.41
N LEU A 21 8.13 7.92 1.74
CA LEU A 21 6.89 8.68 1.77
C LEU A 21 6.37 8.76 3.20
N VAL A 22 6.09 9.97 3.66
CA VAL A 22 5.34 10.18 4.89
C VAL A 22 4.01 10.82 4.57
N LEU A 23 2.93 10.14 4.93
CA LEU A 23 1.60 10.70 4.89
C LEU A 23 1.27 11.23 6.29
N ASN A 24 1.13 12.54 6.41
CA ASN A 24 0.58 13.17 7.59
C ASN A 24 -0.95 13.18 7.44
N VAL A 25 -1.67 12.43 8.29
CA VAL A 25 -3.11 12.22 8.16
C VAL A 25 -3.85 12.87 9.31
N ILE A 26 -4.71 13.82 8.97
CA ILE A 26 -5.55 14.55 9.93
C ILE A 26 -7.01 14.33 9.57
N ASN A 27 -7.77 13.73 10.48
CA ASN A 27 -9.21 13.44 10.32
C ASN A 27 -9.51 12.68 9.00
N GLY A 28 -8.64 11.75 8.60
CA GLY A 28 -8.76 10.96 7.39
C GLY A 28 -8.30 11.66 6.11
N ASN A 29 -7.75 12.87 6.18
CA ASN A 29 -7.15 13.58 5.04
C ASN A 29 -5.63 13.42 5.06
N SER A 30 -5.06 12.81 4.03
CA SER A 30 -3.61 12.63 3.88
C SER A 30 -2.95 13.85 3.25
N TYR A 31 -1.76 14.18 3.73
CA TYR A 31 -0.87 15.21 3.19
C TYR A 31 0.53 14.60 3.03
N PRO A 32 1.08 14.47 1.81
CA PRO A 32 0.45 14.79 0.52
C PRO A 32 -0.82 13.96 0.25
N ARG A 33 -1.70 14.48 -0.62
CA ARG A 33 -2.91 13.76 -1.01
C ARG A 33 -2.55 12.46 -1.73
N ASN A 34 -3.04 11.34 -1.19
CA ASN A 34 -2.94 10.04 -1.82
C ASN A 34 -4.36 9.45 -1.99
N PRO A 35 -4.95 9.50 -3.20
CA PRO A 35 -6.34 9.05 -3.42
C PRO A 35 -6.56 7.57 -3.08
N GLY A 36 -5.55 6.72 -3.31
CA GLY A 36 -5.62 5.29 -2.99
C GLY A 36 -5.65 4.98 -1.50
N PHE A 37 -5.23 5.92 -0.66
CA PHE A 37 -5.09 5.73 0.77
C PHE A 37 -6.42 5.64 1.55
N ARG A 38 -7.53 6.11 0.96
CA ARG A 38 -8.85 6.14 1.61
C ARG A 38 -9.71 4.89 1.38
N VAL A 39 -9.18 3.93 0.67
CA VAL A 39 -9.88 2.68 0.32
C VAL A 39 -9.00 1.51 0.70
N MET A 40 -9.58 0.32 0.76
CA MET A 40 -8.77 -0.89 0.90
C MET A 40 -7.76 -0.92 -0.26
N HIS A 41 -6.49 -0.93 0.06
CA HIS A 41 -5.38 -0.87 -0.90
C HIS A 41 -4.23 -1.76 -0.45
N TRP A 42 -3.27 -1.94 -1.32
CA TRP A 42 -2.01 -2.61 -1.03
C TRP A 42 -0.86 -1.87 -1.72
N HIS A 43 0.34 -2.12 -1.30
CA HIS A 43 1.57 -1.61 -1.91
C HIS A 43 2.74 -2.57 -1.66
N GLU A 44 3.79 -2.45 -2.49
CA GLU A 44 4.99 -3.29 -2.37
C GLU A 44 5.94 -2.87 -1.24
N ASP A 45 5.77 -1.67 -0.73
CA ASP A 45 6.56 -1.12 0.35
C ASP A 45 6.08 -1.65 1.71
N ILE A 46 6.95 -1.62 2.71
CA ILE A 46 6.56 -1.77 4.11
C ILE A 46 6.07 -0.44 4.66
N GLN A 47 5.17 -0.52 5.65
CA GLN A 47 4.56 0.66 6.25
C GLN A 47 4.61 0.58 7.76
N PHE A 48 4.99 1.68 8.39
CA PHE A 48 4.79 1.91 9.82
C PHE A 48 3.82 3.05 10.04
N ILE A 49 2.98 2.94 11.06
CA ILE A 49 2.03 3.98 11.48
C ILE A 49 2.38 4.41 12.89
N TYR A 50 2.21 5.69 13.21
CA TYR A 50 2.30 6.23 14.55
C TYR A 50 1.15 7.20 14.81
N VAL A 51 0.35 6.93 15.86
CA VAL A 51 -0.81 7.74 16.23
C VAL A 51 -0.37 8.89 17.13
N LEU A 52 -0.44 10.11 16.61
CA LEU A 52 -0.08 11.33 17.30
C LEU A 52 -1.19 11.81 18.22
N ASP A 53 -2.46 11.66 17.78
CA ASP A 53 -3.63 12.04 18.57
C ASP A 53 -4.89 11.29 18.10
N GLY A 54 -5.85 11.09 19.02
CA GLY A 54 -7.14 10.45 18.75
C GLY A 54 -7.06 8.94 18.58
N LYS A 55 -7.94 8.39 17.71
CA LYS A 55 -8.09 6.95 17.47
C LYS A 55 -8.25 6.64 15.99
N ILE A 56 -7.63 5.56 15.55
CA ILE A 56 -7.76 5.01 14.21
C ILE A 56 -8.06 3.52 14.27
N GLU A 57 -8.63 2.97 13.20
CA GLU A 57 -8.80 1.54 13.01
C GLU A 57 -7.98 1.09 11.79
N VAL A 58 -7.13 0.09 11.96
CA VAL A 58 -6.47 -0.60 10.85
C VAL A 58 -7.28 -1.84 10.53
N VAL A 59 -7.77 -1.91 9.29
CA VAL A 59 -8.58 -3.01 8.76
C VAL A 59 -7.75 -3.76 7.75
N THR A 60 -7.63 -5.07 7.94
CA THR A 60 -7.07 -6.01 6.95
C THR A 60 -8.16 -6.96 6.48
N LEU A 61 -7.81 -7.93 5.63
CA LEU A 61 -8.74 -8.97 5.21
C LEU A 61 -9.15 -9.91 6.35
N GLU A 62 -8.32 -10.00 7.39
CA GLU A 62 -8.46 -11.00 8.48
C GLU A 62 -8.72 -10.37 9.85
N SER A 63 -8.41 -9.08 10.01
CA SER A 63 -8.44 -8.44 11.32
C SER A 63 -8.86 -6.98 11.28
N ARG A 64 -9.31 -6.50 12.45
CA ARG A 64 -9.53 -5.08 12.72
C ARG A 64 -8.85 -4.74 14.03
N THR A 65 -8.03 -3.72 14.02
CA THR A 65 -7.27 -3.29 15.19
C THR A 65 -7.46 -1.80 15.43
N VAL A 66 -7.96 -1.45 16.60
CA VAL A 66 -8.09 -0.05 17.04
C VAL A 66 -6.79 0.37 17.73
N LEU A 67 -6.26 1.51 17.31
CA LEU A 67 -5.06 2.12 17.86
C LEU A 67 -5.40 3.46 18.49
N HIS A 68 -4.73 3.75 19.61
CA HIS A 68 -4.89 4.96 20.37
C HIS A 68 -3.65 5.84 20.24
N LYS A 69 -3.76 7.08 20.68
CA LYS A 69 -2.63 7.99 20.80
C LYS A 69 -1.43 7.32 21.46
N GLY A 70 -0.29 7.39 20.81
CA GLY A 70 0.97 6.81 21.26
C GLY A 70 1.22 5.38 20.80
N ASP A 71 0.23 4.71 20.20
CA ASP A 71 0.40 3.40 19.57
C ASP A 71 0.99 3.53 18.18
N GLY A 72 1.62 2.45 17.72
CA GLY A 72 2.09 2.25 16.35
C GLY A 72 1.51 1.00 15.73
N PHE A 73 1.82 0.80 14.45
CA PHE A 73 1.40 -0.38 13.71
C PHE A 73 2.38 -0.65 12.57
N PHE A 74 2.68 -1.92 12.34
CA PHE A 74 3.47 -2.36 11.20
C PHE A 74 2.56 -3.07 10.19
N ILE A 75 2.72 -2.74 8.90
CA ILE A 75 2.06 -3.40 7.78
C ILE A 75 3.15 -3.89 6.83
N ASN A 76 3.14 -5.18 6.57
CA ASN A 76 4.09 -5.79 5.64
C ASN A 76 3.74 -5.44 4.19
N LYS A 77 4.65 -5.67 3.28
CA LYS A 77 4.43 -5.48 1.85
C LYS A 77 3.34 -6.41 1.32
N ASN A 78 2.61 -5.94 0.31
CA ASN A 78 1.53 -6.66 -0.37
C ASN A 78 0.32 -7.01 0.52
N VAL A 79 0.22 -6.43 1.71
CA VAL A 79 -0.93 -6.61 2.58
C VAL A 79 -2.06 -5.67 2.16
N VAL A 80 -3.24 -6.24 1.91
CA VAL A 80 -4.45 -5.45 1.65
C VAL A 80 -4.98 -4.87 2.95
N HIS A 81 -5.02 -3.54 3.04
CA HIS A 81 -5.41 -2.84 4.26
C HIS A 81 -6.10 -1.50 3.99
N LEU A 82 -6.75 -1.00 5.04
CA LEU A 82 -7.31 0.35 5.12
C LEU A 82 -7.00 0.89 6.51
N VAL A 83 -6.60 2.14 6.58
CA VAL A 83 -6.51 2.88 7.83
C VAL A 83 -7.64 3.89 7.86
N ASP A 84 -8.62 3.66 8.73
CA ASP A 84 -9.80 4.52 8.84
C ASP A 84 -9.79 5.28 10.17
N LYS A 85 -10.50 6.39 10.20
CA LYS A 85 -10.71 7.16 11.42
C LYS A 85 -11.85 6.55 12.26
N VAL A 86 -11.65 6.41 13.55
CA VAL A 86 -12.73 6.10 14.50
C VAL A 86 -13.33 7.40 15.03
N ASP A 87 -12.47 8.33 15.45
CA ASP A 87 -12.82 9.66 15.94
C ASP A 87 -11.93 10.72 15.27
N ALA A 88 -11.90 11.94 15.80
CA ALA A 88 -10.88 12.91 15.42
C ALA A 88 -9.50 12.29 15.65
N CYS A 89 -8.66 12.32 14.61
CA CYS A 89 -7.38 11.63 14.65
C CYS A 89 -6.29 12.40 13.93
N HIS A 90 -5.06 12.18 14.39
CA HIS A 90 -3.83 12.64 13.75
C HIS A 90 -2.80 11.53 13.83
N TYR A 91 -2.30 11.06 12.69
CA TYR A 91 -1.25 10.04 12.63
C TYR A 91 -0.32 10.25 11.44
N ASN A 92 0.87 9.69 11.55
CA ASN A 92 1.80 9.62 10.44
C ASN A 92 1.89 8.18 9.94
N SER A 93 1.96 8.05 8.62
CA SER A 93 2.21 6.78 7.93
C SER A 93 3.53 6.89 7.19
N PHE A 94 4.48 6.04 7.53
CA PHE A 94 5.84 5.97 6.96
C PHE A 94 5.89 4.78 6.00
N ILE A 95 6.03 5.05 4.71
CA ILE A 95 6.00 4.05 3.63
C ILE A 95 7.34 4.09 2.92
N PHE A 96 8.01 2.96 2.82
CA PHE A 96 9.34 2.87 2.21
C PHE A 96 9.67 1.43 1.79
N PRO A 97 10.52 1.27 0.76
CA PRO A 97 10.93 -0.04 0.30
C PRO A 97 11.83 -0.75 1.29
N ASP A 98 11.68 -2.06 1.41
CA ASP A 98 12.42 -2.89 2.34
C ASP A 98 13.95 -2.90 2.07
N TYR A 99 14.38 -2.56 0.84
CA TYR A 99 15.82 -2.49 0.54
C TYR A 99 16.55 -1.35 1.28
N PHE A 100 15.86 -0.36 1.82
CA PHE A 100 16.48 0.63 2.71
C PHE A 100 17.09 0.01 3.97
N LEU A 101 16.60 -1.15 4.35
CA LEU A 101 17.03 -1.89 5.55
C LEU A 101 18.10 -2.94 5.26
N ARG A 102 18.37 -3.23 3.97
CA ARG A 102 19.29 -4.31 3.56
C ARG A 102 20.74 -3.87 3.50
N PHE A 103 21.00 -2.56 3.49
CA PHE A 103 22.28 -1.87 3.35
C PHE A 103 22.97 -2.09 1.99
N TYR A 104 23.24 -3.35 1.61
CA TYR A 104 23.81 -3.73 0.31
C TYR A 104 23.42 -5.17 -0.04
N LEU A 105 23.50 -5.50 -1.33
CA LEU A 105 23.18 -6.84 -1.82
C LEU A 105 24.09 -7.90 -1.19
N GLY A 106 23.49 -8.96 -0.64
CA GLY A 106 24.22 -10.04 0.05
C GLY A 106 24.66 -9.70 1.47
N SER A 107 24.17 -8.59 2.05
CA SER A 107 24.46 -8.25 3.44
C SER A 107 23.80 -9.25 4.42
N PRO A 108 24.38 -9.48 5.62
CA PRO A 108 23.69 -10.27 6.65
C PRO A 108 22.32 -9.69 7.04
N ALA A 109 22.14 -8.36 6.93
CA ALA A 109 20.88 -7.68 7.22
C ALA A 109 19.78 -8.08 6.21
N GLU A 110 20.12 -8.40 4.96
CA GLU A 110 19.16 -8.84 3.96
C GLU A 110 18.41 -10.11 4.37
N GLN A 111 19.09 -11.05 5.00
CA GLN A 111 18.47 -12.27 5.51
C GLN A 111 17.46 -11.95 6.64
N ILE A 112 17.82 -11.07 7.57
CA ILE A 112 16.95 -10.65 8.68
C ILE A 112 15.72 -9.91 8.15
N VAL A 113 15.90 -9.00 7.20
CA VAL A 113 14.78 -8.28 6.56
C VAL A 113 13.86 -9.25 5.85
N SER A 114 14.43 -10.17 5.06
CA SER A 114 13.66 -11.16 4.30
C SER A 114 12.91 -12.14 5.20
N GLN A 115 13.45 -12.50 6.37
CA GLN A 115 12.74 -13.35 7.34
C GLN A 115 11.39 -12.78 7.78
N ILE A 116 11.25 -11.45 7.83
CA ILE A 116 9.97 -10.80 8.18
C ILE A 116 9.19 -10.44 6.91
N THR A 117 9.83 -9.79 5.95
CA THR A 117 9.12 -9.21 4.81
C THR A 117 8.64 -10.25 3.79
N SER A 118 9.19 -11.48 3.81
CA SER A 118 8.74 -12.59 2.97
C SER A 118 7.76 -13.53 3.67
N LEU A 119 7.42 -13.28 4.96
CA LEU A 119 6.46 -14.08 5.69
C LEU A 119 5.03 -13.66 5.31
N GLU A 120 4.34 -14.54 4.58
CA GLU A 120 2.93 -14.36 4.25
C GLU A 120 2.05 -14.42 5.52
N ASP A 121 2.47 -15.16 6.54
CA ASP A 121 1.75 -15.32 7.81
C ASP A 121 2.06 -14.21 8.84
N PHE A 122 2.83 -13.20 8.46
CA PHE A 122 3.11 -12.01 9.27
C PHE A 122 2.70 -10.73 8.54
N PRO A 123 1.40 -10.57 8.25
CA PRO A 123 0.93 -9.46 7.44
C PRO A 123 1.00 -8.13 8.18
N VAL A 124 0.70 -8.12 9.49
CA VAL A 124 0.62 -6.91 10.31
C VAL A 124 1.05 -7.18 11.74
N PHE A 125 1.47 -6.13 12.45
CA PHE A 125 1.81 -6.21 13.86
C PHE A 125 1.42 -4.93 14.62
N PRO A 126 0.53 -5.02 15.62
CA PRO A 126 0.19 -3.89 16.48
C PRO A 126 1.34 -3.59 17.46
N ILE A 127 1.78 -2.35 17.48
CA ILE A 127 2.85 -1.85 18.36
C ILE A 127 2.19 -1.00 19.44
N VAL A 128 1.51 -1.66 20.38
CA VAL A 128 0.81 -0.97 21.46
C VAL A 128 1.80 -0.39 22.47
N ASN A 129 1.38 0.67 23.15
CA ASN A 129 2.22 1.42 24.10
C ASN A 129 2.41 0.64 25.42
N VAL A 130 3.22 -0.40 25.35
CA VAL A 130 3.69 -1.21 26.50
C VAL A 130 5.22 -1.16 26.58
N LYS A 131 5.79 -1.59 27.70
CA LYS A 131 7.23 -1.48 27.99
C LYS A 131 8.12 -2.08 26.90
N GLU A 132 7.71 -3.20 26.34
CA GLU A 132 8.43 -3.96 25.30
C GLU A 132 8.55 -3.18 23.99
N ASN A 133 7.60 -2.30 23.69
CA ASN A 133 7.51 -1.56 22.44
C ASN A 133 8.01 -0.10 22.55
N ILE A 134 8.40 0.35 23.73
CA ILE A 134 8.77 1.76 23.97
C ILE A 134 9.90 2.21 23.03
N ALA A 135 10.88 1.39 22.75
CA ALA A 135 12.01 1.73 21.88
C ALA A 135 11.53 1.98 20.43
N VAL A 136 10.66 1.11 19.92
CA VAL A 136 10.05 1.24 18.59
C VAL A 136 9.23 2.53 18.52
N LEU A 137 8.34 2.75 19.50
CA LEU A 137 7.46 3.92 19.55
C LEU A 137 8.23 5.24 19.66
N ASN A 138 9.30 5.28 20.44
CA ASN A 138 10.18 6.45 20.52
C ASN A 138 10.86 6.74 19.18
N THR A 139 11.25 5.71 18.44
CA THR A 139 11.86 5.86 17.12
C THR A 139 10.82 6.35 16.08
N LEU A 140 9.58 5.86 16.12
CA LEU A 140 8.47 6.37 15.30
C LEU A 140 8.14 7.83 15.61
N ARG A 141 8.15 8.20 16.90
CA ARG A 141 7.99 9.60 17.33
C ARG A 141 9.11 10.49 16.80
N LYS A 142 10.37 9.99 16.83
CA LYS A 142 11.50 10.70 16.24
C LYS A 142 11.31 10.90 14.73
N LEU A 143 10.91 9.89 13.98
CA LEU A 143 10.60 10.02 12.55
C LEU A 143 9.53 11.09 12.30
N SER A 144 8.45 11.10 13.11
CA SER A 144 7.40 12.14 13.04
C SER A 144 7.96 13.56 13.23
N SER A 145 8.92 13.74 14.13
CA SER A 145 9.53 15.06 14.37
C SER A 145 10.45 15.52 13.25
N LEU A 146 11.07 14.59 12.51
CA LEU A 146 11.96 14.94 11.38
C LEU A 146 11.21 15.58 10.22
N GLU A 147 9.91 15.33 10.08
CA GLU A 147 9.09 15.89 9.00
C GLU A 147 8.90 17.42 9.14
N GLN A 148 9.07 17.96 10.34
CA GLN A 148 8.88 19.38 10.62
C GLN A 148 10.07 20.25 10.19
N ASN A 149 11.29 19.68 10.15
CA ASN A 149 12.51 20.42 9.86
C ASN A 149 13.48 19.60 8.98
N LYS A 150 13.25 19.62 7.66
CA LYS A 150 14.07 18.89 6.68
C LYS A 150 15.36 19.66 6.37
N SER A 151 16.49 19.17 6.89
CA SER A 151 17.83 19.70 6.57
C SER A 151 18.44 19.01 5.35
N VAL A 152 19.60 19.48 4.89
CA VAL A 152 20.40 18.80 3.85
C VAL A 152 20.74 17.35 4.24
N LEU A 153 20.89 17.07 5.53
CA LEU A 153 21.19 15.73 6.04
C LEU A 153 19.94 14.87 6.27
N TYR A 154 18.73 15.38 5.95
CA TYR A 154 17.47 14.70 6.18
C TYR A 154 17.44 13.25 5.66
N PRO A 155 17.84 12.94 4.39
CA PRO A 155 17.82 11.55 3.93
C PRO A 155 18.73 10.64 4.76
N TYR A 156 19.89 11.14 5.18
CA TYR A 156 20.84 10.37 6.00
C TYR A 156 20.28 10.09 7.41
N VAL A 157 19.68 11.11 8.02
CA VAL A 157 19.05 10.97 9.36
C VAL A 157 17.86 10.01 9.28
N VAL A 158 17.05 10.08 8.22
CA VAL A 158 15.94 9.14 8.02
C VAL A 158 16.45 7.71 7.90
N LEU A 159 17.39 7.43 6.98
CA LEU A 159 17.91 6.07 6.76
C LEU A 159 18.53 5.47 8.03
N SER A 160 19.30 6.25 8.77
CA SER A 160 19.86 5.80 10.06
C SER A 160 18.77 5.54 11.09
N THR A 161 17.73 6.37 11.13
CA THR A 161 16.59 6.20 12.06
C THR A 161 15.74 4.99 11.68
N LEU A 162 15.52 4.74 10.38
CA LEU A 162 14.82 3.53 9.89
C LEU A 162 15.58 2.25 10.25
N SER A 163 16.91 2.28 10.18
CA SER A 163 17.74 1.14 10.59
C SER A 163 17.58 0.84 12.10
N VAL A 164 17.52 1.88 12.94
CA VAL A 164 17.25 1.73 14.38
C VAL A 164 15.82 1.25 14.62
N LEU A 165 14.82 1.82 13.89
CA LEU A 165 13.43 1.38 13.96
C LEU A 165 13.31 -0.12 13.70
N TRP A 166 13.93 -0.58 12.63
CA TRP A 166 13.89 -1.98 12.25
C TRP A 166 14.55 -2.89 13.30
N LEU A 167 15.69 -2.48 13.82
CA LEU A 167 16.38 -3.22 14.87
C LEU A 167 15.50 -3.38 16.12
N GLU A 168 14.90 -2.28 16.60
CA GLU A 168 14.04 -2.33 17.79
C GLU A 168 12.73 -3.11 17.51
N PHE A 169 12.19 -3.00 16.29
CA PHE A 169 11.04 -3.78 15.85
C PHE A 169 11.34 -5.29 15.86
N CYS A 170 12.49 -5.70 15.30
CA CYS A 170 12.92 -7.11 15.32
C CYS A 170 13.09 -7.66 16.75
N ARG A 171 13.51 -6.81 17.69
CA ARG A 171 13.60 -7.18 19.11
C ARG A 171 12.24 -7.33 19.77
N SER A 172 11.29 -6.44 19.46
CA SER A 172 9.95 -6.47 20.05
C SER A 172 9.11 -7.65 19.55
N VAL A 173 9.31 -8.06 18.32
CA VAL A 173 8.54 -9.13 17.66
C VAL A 173 9.00 -10.54 18.09
N GLN A 174 10.17 -10.68 18.72
CA GLN A 174 10.79 -11.98 19.03
C GLN A 174 10.72 -12.92 17.81
N ILE A 175 11.60 -12.72 16.83
CA ILE A 175 11.56 -13.42 15.52
C ILE A 175 11.30 -14.94 15.62
N SER A 176 11.72 -15.57 16.73
CA SER A 176 11.45 -16.99 17.03
C SER A 176 9.97 -17.35 17.21
N GLU A 177 9.11 -16.38 17.56
CA GLU A 177 7.65 -16.61 17.70
C GLU A 177 6.91 -16.50 16.38
N ILE A 178 7.50 -15.81 15.39
CA ILE A 178 6.91 -15.68 14.03
C ILE A 178 6.81 -17.03 13.34
N GLU A 179 7.73 -17.95 13.58
CA GLU A 179 7.67 -19.31 13.02
C GLU A 179 6.47 -20.13 13.52
N ALA A 180 5.89 -19.78 14.66
CA ALA A 180 4.74 -20.49 15.24
C ALA A 180 3.40 -20.15 14.58
N HIS A 181 3.28 -19.01 13.88
CA HIS A 181 2.04 -18.54 13.22
C HIS A 181 1.81 -19.11 11.82
N LYS A 182 2.63 -20.02 11.33
CA LYS A 182 2.62 -20.58 9.95
C LYS A 182 1.34 -21.30 9.50
N LYS A 183 0.20 -21.20 10.17
CA LYS A 183 -0.94 -22.12 9.92
C LYS A 183 -2.22 -21.55 9.32
N ASN A 184 -2.37 -20.26 8.97
CA ASN A 184 -3.74 -19.76 8.71
C ASN A 184 -4.01 -18.98 7.43
N SER A 185 -3.34 -19.20 6.29
CA SER A 185 -3.71 -18.35 5.15
C SER A 185 -3.67 -18.97 3.75
N GLN A 186 -4.40 -20.00 3.49
CA GLN A 186 -4.59 -20.44 2.09
C GLN A 186 -5.31 -19.38 1.23
N ILE A 187 -6.25 -18.63 1.81
CA ILE A 187 -6.98 -17.58 1.07
C ILE A 187 -6.10 -16.36 0.83
N THR A 188 -5.36 -15.90 1.83
CA THR A 188 -4.45 -14.74 1.73
C THR A 188 -3.33 -15.00 0.73
N ASN A 189 -2.73 -16.19 0.77
CA ASN A 189 -1.70 -16.60 -0.20
C ASN A 189 -2.23 -16.63 -1.63
N ARG A 190 -3.42 -17.20 -1.84
CA ARG A 190 -4.06 -17.21 -3.15
C ARG A 190 -4.35 -15.80 -3.63
N MET A 191 -4.83 -14.90 -2.75
CA MET A 191 -5.06 -13.51 -3.10
C MET A 191 -3.78 -12.79 -3.49
N ALA A 192 -2.67 -12.96 -2.76
CA ALA A 192 -1.38 -12.37 -3.11
C ALA A 192 -0.93 -12.82 -4.52
N ILE A 193 -1.05 -14.11 -4.84
CA ILE A 193 -0.73 -14.64 -6.17
C ILE A 193 -1.64 -14.01 -7.24
N PHE A 194 -2.95 -13.91 -6.99
CA PHE A 194 -3.88 -13.29 -7.94
C PHE A 194 -3.56 -11.82 -8.20
N LEU A 195 -3.28 -11.06 -7.14
CA LEU A 195 -2.96 -9.63 -7.25
C LEU A 195 -1.66 -9.42 -8.02
N GLN A 196 -0.62 -10.19 -7.70
CA GLN A 196 0.65 -10.17 -8.42
C GLN A 196 0.47 -10.57 -9.90
N TYR A 197 -0.34 -11.58 -10.18
CA TYR A 197 -0.61 -11.99 -11.56
C TYR A 197 -1.32 -10.89 -12.35
N ILE A 198 -2.32 -10.22 -11.74
CA ILE A 198 -2.99 -9.07 -12.37
C ILE A 198 -1.98 -7.94 -12.62
N GLU A 199 -1.11 -7.65 -11.69
CA GLU A 199 -0.10 -6.60 -11.82
C GLU A 199 0.86 -6.85 -12.98
N LEU A 200 1.30 -8.08 -13.17
CA LEU A 200 2.23 -8.44 -14.23
C LEU A 200 1.56 -8.51 -15.61
N HIS A 201 0.25 -8.81 -15.66
CA HIS A 201 -0.48 -9.13 -16.90
C HIS A 201 -1.66 -8.19 -17.18
N TYR A 202 -1.84 -7.09 -16.43
CA TYR A 202 -3.01 -6.21 -16.60
C TYR A 202 -3.18 -5.63 -18.01
N PRO A 203 -2.15 -5.40 -18.84
CA PRO A 203 -2.35 -4.90 -20.21
C PRO A 203 -2.89 -5.97 -21.15
N GLU A 204 -2.74 -7.24 -20.79
CA GLU A 204 -3.08 -8.40 -21.64
C GLU A 204 -4.57 -8.78 -21.50
N ASP A 205 -5.04 -9.68 -22.39
CA ASP A 205 -6.38 -10.29 -22.29
C ASP A 205 -6.43 -11.29 -21.13
N LEU A 206 -6.51 -10.75 -19.91
CA LEU A 206 -6.54 -11.54 -18.70
C LEU A 206 -7.92 -12.19 -18.51
N THR A 207 -7.95 -13.52 -18.54
CA THR A 207 -9.17 -14.32 -18.33
C THR A 207 -9.27 -14.81 -16.88
N LEU A 208 -10.52 -15.07 -16.42
CA LEU A 208 -10.73 -15.71 -15.12
C LEU A 208 -10.02 -17.08 -15.02
N GLU A 209 -9.87 -17.77 -16.16
CA GLU A 209 -9.20 -19.06 -16.22
C GLU A 209 -7.69 -18.94 -16.01
N SER A 210 -7.04 -17.98 -16.70
CA SER A 210 -5.60 -17.73 -16.54
C SER A 210 -5.31 -17.29 -15.10
N LEU A 211 -6.15 -16.42 -14.53
CA LEU A 211 -6.02 -15.98 -13.16
C LEU A 211 -6.20 -17.14 -12.15
N ALA A 212 -7.21 -17.99 -12.31
CA ALA A 212 -7.40 -19.14 -11.43
C ALA A 212 -6.23 -20.15 -11.51
N LYS A 213 -5.68 -20.35 -12.72
CA LYS A 213 -4.49 -21.20 -12.94
C LYS A 213 -3.25 -20.66 -12.24
N SER A 214 -3.07 -19.36 -12.11
CA SER A 214 -1.89 -18.77 -11.45
C SER A 214 -1.71 -19.27 -10.01
N ALA A 215 -2.82 -19.52 -9.30
CA ALA A 215 -2.82 -20.05 -7.94
C ALA A 215 -3.25 -21.55 -7.86
N ASN A 216 -3.28 -22.26 -8.98
CA ASN A 216 -3.69 -23.68 -9.06
C ASN A 216 -5.05 -23.97 -8.44
N VAL A 217 -6.06 -23.11 -8.68
CA VAL A 217 -7.42 -23.27 -8.17
C VAL A 217 -8.47 -23.24 -9.27
N SER A 218 -9.72 -23.61 -8.92
CA SER A 218 -10.85 -23.47 -9.82
C SER A 218 -11.30 -22.02 -9.99
N LYS A 219 -11.98 -21.71 -11.12
CA LYS A 219 -12.60 -20.39 -11.34
C LYS A 219 -13.54 -19.98 -10.20
N SER A 220 -14.31 -20.94 -9.68
CA SER A 220 -15.24 -20.71 -8.56
C SER A 220 -14.51 -20.32 -7.28
N GLU A 221 -13.38 -20.96 -7.01
CA GLU A 221 -12.55 -20.64 -5.85
C GLU A 221 -11.87 -19.26 -6.01
N CYS A 222 -11.37 -18.92 -7.21
CA CYS A 222 -10.86 -17.59 -7.51
C CYS A 222 -11.93 -16.52 -7.25
N LEU A 223 -13.15 -16.69 -7.80
CA LEU A 223 -14.27 -15.77 -7.54
C LEU A 223 -14.61 -15.68 -6.05
N ARG A 224 -14.61 -16.81 -5.33
CA ARG A 224 -14.85 -16.86 -3.89
C ARG A 224 -13.80 -16.07 -3.12
N CYS A 225 -12.52 -16.23 -3.43
CA CYS A 225 -11.43 -15.48 -2.81
C CYS A 225 -11.65 -13.97 -2.99
N PHE A 226 -11.85 -13.48 -4.21
CA PHE A 226 -12.10 -12.06 -4.46
C PHE A 226 -13.35 -11.54 -3.75
N LYS A 227 -14.44 -12.33 -3.74
CA LYS A 227 -15.68 -11.92 -3.07
C LYS A 227 -15.52 -11.86 -1.56
N THR A 228 -14.85 -12.85 -0.96
CA THR A 228 -14.67 -12.93 0.49
C THR A 228 -13.70 -11.89 1.01
N THR A 229 -12.57 -11.68 0.30
CA THR A 229 -11.49 -10.82 0.76
C THR A 229 -11.68 -9.37 0.36
N LEU A 230 -11.98 -9.13 -0.93
CA LEU A 230 -12.06 -7.78 -1.50
C LEU A 230 -13.50 -7.33 -1.78
N GLN A 231 -14.51 -8.16 -1.52
CA GLN A 231 -15.93 -7.89 -1.80
C GLN A 231 -16.18 -7.42 -3.25
N THR A 232 -15.32 -7.82 -4.17
CA THR A 232 -15.38 -7.47 -5.61
C THR A 232 -15.23 -8.70 -6.48
N THR A 233 -15.17 -8.51 -7.80
CA THR A 233 -14.85 -9.59 -8.75
C THR A 233 -13.46 -9.35 -9.35
N PRO A 234 -12.75 -10.40 -9.82
CA PRO A 234 -11.46 -10.25 -10.50
C PRO A 234 -11.50 -9.25 -11.64
N TYR A 235 -12.56 -9.27 -12.46
CA TYR A 235 -12.73 -8.35 -13.58
C TYR A 235 -12.86 -6.90 -13.13
N LYS A 236 -13.69 -6.63 -12.12
CA LYS A 236 -13.80 -5.26 -11.58
C LYS A 236 -12.47 -4.76 -11.02
N TYR A 237 -11.77 -5.61 -10.27
CA TYR A 237 -10.45 -5.28 -9.75
C TYR A 237 -9.47 -4.96 -10.88
N LEU A 238 -9.43 -5.78 -11.94
CA LEU A 238 -8.59 -5.53 -13.12
C LEU A 238 -8.90 -4.17 -13.78
N ILE A 239 -10.18 -3.86 -13.98
CA ILE A 239 -10.57 -2.56 -14.55
C ILE A 239 -10.10 -1.41 -13.66
N GLU A 240 -10.28 -1.49 -12.35
CA GLU A 240 -9.84 -0.47 -11.41
C GLU A 240 -8.30 -0.31 -11.42
N TYR A 241 -7.58 -1.42 -11.49
CA TYR A 241 -6.13 -1.41 -11.61
C TYR A 241 -5.66 -0.71 -12.90
N ARG A 242 -6.26 -1.06 -14.06
CA ARG A 242 -5.99 -0.41 -15.34
C ARG A 242 -6.25 1.09 -15.30
N LEU A 243 -7.36 1.51 -14.70
CA LEU A 243 -7.71 2.94 -14.55
C LEU A 243 -6.71 3.68 -13.66
N SER A 244 -6.22 3.05 -12.60
CA SER A 244 -5.15 3.62 -11.76
C SER A 244 -3.87 3.87 -12.57
N LYS A 245 -3.41 2.86 -13.34
CA LYS A 245 -2.23 3.01 -14.21
C LYS A 245 -2.45 4.06 -15.30
N ALA A 246 -3.65 4.12 -15.87
CA ALA A 246 -4.01 5.16 -16.84
C ALA A 246 -3.96 6.58 -16.23
N ALA A 247 -4.43 6.73 -15.00
CA ALA A 247 -4.38 8.01 -14.30
C ALA A 247 -2.93 8.47 -14.08
N ASP A 248 -2.01 7.56 -13.78
CA ASP A 248 -0.57 7.86 -13.64
C ASP A 248 0.04 8.27 -14.99
N LEU A 249 -0.28 7.55 -16.08
CA LEU A 249 0.19 7.90 -17.42
C LEU A 249 -0.36 9.27 -17.90
N LEU A 250 -1.63 9.57 -17.60
CA LEU A 250 -2.25 10.85 -17.93
C LEU A 250 -1.57 12.04 -17.23
N LYS A 251 -1.07 11.84 -16.00
CA LYS A 251 -0.36 12.87 -15.23
C LYS A 251 1.09 13.07 -15.68
N ASN A 252 1.75 11.95 -16.03
CA ASN A 252 3.20 11.93 -16.16
C ASN A 252 3.68 11.88 -17.61
N THR A 253 2.76 11.84 -18.60
CA THR A 253 3.11 11.75 -20.02
C THR A 253 2.15 12.54 -20.90
N ASP A 254 2.66 12.97 -22.08
CA ASP A 254 1.85 13.62 -23.14
C ASP A 254 1.30 12.62 -24.17
N LYS A 255 1.31 11.31 -23.85
CA LYS A 255 0.79 10.27 -24.75
C LYS A 255 -0.68 10.54 -25.11
N LEU A 256 -1.05 10.21 -26.34
CA LEU A 256 -2.45 10.28 -26.77
C LEU A 256 -3.32 9.40 -25.87
N ILE A 257 -4.54 9.85 -25.57
CA ILE A 257 -5.46 9.15 -24.67
C ILE A 257 -5.79 7.75 -25.20
N GLU A 258 -5.91 7.59 -26.52
CA GLU A 258 -6.10 6.29 -27.16
C GLU A 258 -4.92 5.34 -26.96
N ASN A 259 -3.68 5.86 -26.99
CA ASN A 259 -2.50 5.07 -26.73
C ASN A 259 -2.44 4.63 -25.26
N ILE A 260 -2.77 5.53 -24.33
CA ILE A 260 -2.88 5.19 -22.91
C ILE A 260 -3.93 4.12 -22.69
N ALA A 261 -5.13 4.26 -23.29
CA ALA A 261 -6.18 3.26 -23.17
C ALA A 261 -5.72 1.87 -23.64
N SER A 262 -5.06 1.80 -24.79
CA SER A 262 -4.48 0.55 -25.33
C SER A 262 -3.36 0.00 -24.46
N GLU A 263 -2.44 0.85 -24.00
CA GLU A 263 -1.29 0.47 -23.17
C GLU A 263 -1.72 -0.15 -21.83
N VAL A 264 -2.83 0.32 -21.25
CA VAL A 264 -3.36 -0.25 -20.02
C VAL A 264 -4.38 -1.38 -20.25
N GLY A 265 -4.57 -1.84 -21.50
CA GLY A 265 -5.35 -3.02 -21.83
C GLY A 265 -6.83 -2.78 -22.12
N PHE A 266 -7.26 -1.56 -22.47
CA PHE A 266 -8.60 -1.31 -22.99
C PHE A 266 -8.63 -1.41 -24.53
N HIS A 267 -9.46 -2.29 -25.06
CA HIS A 267 -9.62 -2.46 -26.51
C HIS A 267 -10.47 -1.34 -27.18
N HIS A 268 -11.33 -0.69 -26.40
CA HIS A 268 -12.23 0.36 -26.91
C HIS A 268 -12.09 1.63 -26.07
N ILE A 269 -11.71 2.73 -26.72
CA ILE A 269 -11.54 4.05 -26.09
C ILE A 269 -12.83 4.56 -25.44
N SER A 270 -14.00 4.24 -26.02
CA SER A 270 -15.30 4.62 -25.46
C SER A 270 -15.57 3.92 -24.12
N HIS A 271 -15.22 2.64 -24.01
CA HIS A 271 -15.32 1.88 -22.75
C HIS A 271 -14.34 2.42 -21.71
N PHE A 272 -13.10 2.69 -22.11
CA PHE A 272 -12.12 3.35 -21.25
C PHE A 272 -12.63 4.68 -20.70
N GLY A 273 -13.07 5.59 -21.58
CA GLY A 273 -13.57 6.91 -21.20
C GLY A 273 -14.77 6.84 -20.24
N LYS A 274 -15.70 5.91 -20.48
CA LYS A 274 -16.84 5.67 -19.59
C LYS A 274 -16.39 5.20 -18.20
N CYS A 275 -15.58 4.13 -18.12
CA CYS A 275 -15.09 3.60 -16.86
C CYS A 275 -14.23 4.63 -16.09
N PHE A 276 -13.42 5.41 -16.82
CA PHE A 276 -12.57 6.44 -16.22
C PHE A 276 -13.41 7.56 -15.61
N ARG A 277 -14.44 8.04 -16.32
CA ARG A 277 -15.35 9.08 -15.80
C ARG A 277 -16.18 8.57 -14.62
N GLU A 278 -16.69 7.34 -14.67
CA GLU A 278 -17.40 6.73 -13.55
C GLU A 278 -16.53 6.63 -12.29
N LYS A 279 -15.22 6.39 -12.47
CA LYS A 279 -14.26 6.25 -11.35
C LYS A 279 -13.76 7.58 -10.79
N THR A 280 -13.43 8.54 -11.66
CA THR A 280 -12.74 9.78 -11.28
C THR A 280 -13.65 11.01 -11.23
N GLY A 281 -14.83 10.94 -11.81
CA GLY A 281 -15.73 12.05 -12.03
C GLY A 281 -15.39 12.91 -13.28
N PHE A 282 -14.24 12.66 -13.91
CA PHE A 282 -13.73 13.41 -15.07
C PHE A 282 -13.48 12.49 -16.27
N SER A 283 -13.62 13.02 -17.48
CA SER A 283 -13.06 12.34 -18.65
C SER A 283 -11.53 12.31 -18.57
N PRO A 284 -10.85 11.40 -19.29
CA PRO A 284 -9.39 11.37 -19.33
C PRO A 284 -8.74 12.70 -19.73
N SER A 285 -9.35 13.43 -20.68
CA SER A 285 -8.89 14.76 -21.11
C SER A 285 -9.01 15.79 -19.99
N GLU A 286 -10.21 15.93 -19.41
CA GLU A 286 -10.46 16.83 -18.28
C GLU A 286 -9.55 16.53 -17.09
N TYR A 287 -9.28 15.24 -16.83
CA TYR A 287 -8.41 14.81 -15.75
C TYR A 287 -6.97 15.28 -15.97
N ARG A 288 -6.45 15.16 -17.19
CA ARG A 288 -5.13 15.65 -17.59
C ARG A 288 -5.03 17.17 -17.46
N GLU A 289 -5.99 17.90 -18.01
CA GLU A 289 -6.03 19.36 -17.96
C GLU A 289 -6.08 19.89 -16.53
N ASN A 290 -6.94 19.34 -15.69
CA ASN A 290 -7.03 19.71 -14.28
C ASN A 290 -5.74 19.48 -13.51
N PHE A 291 -5.01 18.40 -13.82
CA PHE A 291 -3.72 18.14 -13.20
C PHE A 291 -2.65 19.16 -13.60
N TYR A 292 -2.57 19.53 -14.89
CA TYR A 292 -1.66 20.57 -15.36
C TYR A 292 -1.99 21.96 -14.81
N PHE A 293 -3.27 22.26 -14.60
CA PHE A 293 -3.68 23.53 -13.99
C PHE A 293 -3.24 23.63 -12.52
N MET A 294 -3.32 22.53 -11.76
CA MET A 294 -2.86 22.49 -10.36
C MET A 294 -1.33 22.60 -10.20
N LEU A 295 -0.56 22.17 -11.17
CA LEU A 295 0.91 22.28 -11.15
C LEU A 295 1.43 23.70 -11.49
N LYS A 296 0.59 24.56 -12.05
CA LYS A 296 0.94 25.94 -12.43
C LYS A 296 0.54 27.00 -11.38
N GLN A 297 -0.10 26.59 -10.29
CA GLN A 297 -0.39 27.42 -9.11
C GLN A 297 0.59 27.10 -7.99
#